data_55fe5bdad9dd65fad707a097ecfd3e4d
#
_entry.id   55fe5bdad9dd65fad707a097ecfd3e4d
#
_cell.length_a   1.000
_cell.length_b   1.000
_cell.length_c   1.000
_cell.angle_alpha   90.00
_cell.angle_beta   90.00
_cell.angle_gamma   90.00
#
_symmetry.space_group_name_H-M   'P 1'
#
loop_
_entity.id
_entity.type
_entity.pdbx_description
1 polymer ?
#
loop_
_entity_poly.entity_id
_entity_poly.type
_entity_poly.pdbx_seq_one_letter_code
_entity_poly.pdbx_strand_id
1 'polypeptide(L)'
;LNIKPLVISVLGSVLLAGCATAPPKQQDNLCEIFREKSGWYDDAKDMEKEWGTPIHVAMAIIKQESSFRHDAKPPKDYVLGFIPWGRVSSAYGYAQAQDPAWDDFQDSTGQGGSRTNFDDSIMFVGWYTHETRRQLGISLWDPYNQYLAYHEGRGGYKRGTYKRKPSLMKVARRVEQTAKTYGWQLKQCRQELEDNSSWFF
;
A
#
# COMPACT_ATOMS: atom_id res chain seq x y z
N LEU A 1 -57.61 -1.75 33.04
CA LEU A 1 -56.30 -2.30 32.66
C LEU A 1 -55.62 -1.34 31.67
N ASN A 2 -54.63 -0.53 32.14
CA ASN A 2 -53.87 0.38 31.31
C ASN A 2 -52.55 -0.30 30.91
N ILE A 3 -52.43 -0.67 29.63
CA ILE A 3 -51.20 -1.17 29.04
C ILE A 3 -50.49 0.02 28.37
N LYS A 4 -49.39 0.49 28.96
CA LYS A 4 -48.50 1.48 28.34
C LYS A 4 -47.60 0.78 27.34
N PRO A 5 -47.44 1.28 26.10
CA PRO A 5 -46.50 0.72 25.18
C PRO A 5 -45.06 1.12 25.57
N LEU A 6 -44.21 0.14 25.70
CA LEU A 6 -42.75 0.29 25.89
C LEU A 6 -42.12 0.62 24.53
N VAL A 7 -41.77 1.87 24.30
CA VAL A 7 -40.99 2.28 23.13
C VAL A 7 -39.53 1.96 23.41
N ILE A 8 -39.03 0.85 22.85
CA ILE A 8 -37.61 0.52 22.87
C ILE A 8 -36.91 1.34 21.79
N SER A 9 -36.15 2.32 22.25
CA SER A 9 -35.28 3.16 21.41
C SER A 9 -34.05 2.33 20.99
N VAL A 10 -34.06 1.80 19.77
CA VAL A 10 -32.89 1.22 19.11
C VAL A 10 -32.33 2.29 18.17
N LEU A 11 -31.55 3.18 18.71
CA LEU A 11 -30.75 4.15 17.92
C LEU A 11 -29.35 4.23 18.52
N GLY A 12 -28.36 3.75 17.82
CA GLY A 12 -26.98 4.10 18.14
C GLY A 12 -25.96 2.99 18.06
N SER A 13 -25.54 2.56 16.85
CA SER A 13 -24.23 1.88 16.64
C SER A 13 -23.91 1.69 15.16
N VAL A 14 -23.86 2.74 14.35
CA VAL A 14 -23.47 2.61 12.92
C VAL A 14 -22.42 3.64 12.47
N LEU A 15 -21.66 4.27 13.34
CA LEU A 15 -20.76 5.37 12.93
C LEU A 15 -19.25 5.10 13.07
N LEU A 16 -18.77 3.90 13.35
CA LEU A 16 -17.33 3.65 13.58
C LEU A 16 -16.59 2.95 12.43
N ALA A 17 -17.27 2.39 11.43
CA ALA A 17 -16.62 1.65 10.35
C ALA A 17 -15.96 2.55 9.28
N GLY A 18 -16.31 3.81 9.16
CA GLY A 18 -15.81 4.69 8.09
C GLY A 18 -14.39 5.21 8.27
N CYS A 19 -13.88 5.28 9.50
CA CYS A 19 -12.55 5.85 9.77
C CYS A 19 -11.39 4.88 9.49
N ALA A 20 -11.61 3.58 9.57
CA ALA A 20 -10.56 2.58 9.40
C ALA A 20 -10.08 2.49 7.93
N THR A 21 -10.98 2.67 6.96
CA THR A 21 -10.70 2.54 5.53
C THR A 21 -10.34 3.85 4.82
N ALA A 22 -10.61 5.00 5.45
CA ALA A 22 -10.24 6.30 4.88
C ALA A 22 -8.70 6.45 4.79
N PRO A 23 -8.18 7.10 3.73
CA PRO A 23 -6.75 7.42 3.66
C PRO A 23 -6.30 8.28 4.84
N PRO A 24 -5.01 8.19 5.25
CA PRO A 24 -4.45 9.07 6.28
C PRO A 24 -4.58 10.54 5.88
N LYS A 25 -4.86 11.41 6.84
CA LYS A 25 -5.03 12.86 6.60
C LYS A 25 -3.72 13.54 6.22
N GLN A 26 -2.61 13.13 6.85
CA GLN A 26 -1.28 13.71 6.64
C GLN A 26 -0.35 12.72 5.94
N GLN A 27 -0.62 12.46 4.65
CA GLN A 27 0.13 11.47 3.87
C GLN A 27 1.61 11.81 3.62
N ASP A 28 2.04 13.02 3.93
CA ASP A 28 3.44 13.45 3.80
C ASP A 28 4.26 13.24 5.07
N ASN A 29 3.62 12.78 6.15
CA ASN A 29 4.26 12.52 7.43
C ASN A 29 4.05 11.07 7.87
N LEU A 30 5.10 10.25 7.77
CA LEU A 30 5.02 8.83 8.09
C LEU A 30 4.68 8.57 9.56
N CYS A 31 5.16 9.39 10.47
CA CYS A 31 4.82 9.27 11.89
C CYS A 31 3.31 9.49 12.13
N GLU A 32 2.74 10.53 11.49
CA GLU A 32 1.30 10.81 11.61
C GLU A 32 0.45 9.73 10.95
N ILE A 33 0.92 9.14 9.84
CA ILE A 33 0.25 7.99 9.23
C ILE A 33 0.12 6.85 10.24
N PHE A 34 1.21 6.48 10.90
CA PHE A 34 1.21 5.37 11.86
C PHE A 34 0.46 5.69 13.16
N ARG A 35 0.44 6.95 13.61
CA ARG A 35 -0.38 7.39 14.75
C ARG A 35 -1.88 7.35 14.43
N GLU A 36 -2.26 7.73 13.20
CA GLU A 36 -3.67 7.74 12.76
C GLU A 36 -4.17 6.33 12.45
N LYS A 37 -3.32 5.47 11.90
CA LYS A 37 -3.66 4.11 11.44
C LYS A 37 -3.11 3.07 12.39
N SER A 38 -3.89 2.76 13.42
CA SER A 38 -3.56 1.71 14.38
C SER A 38 -3.27 0.38 13.68
N GLY A 39 -2.17 -0.28 14.05
CA GLY A 39 -1.72 -1.54 13.47
C GLY A 39 -0.82 -1.41 12.23
N TRP A 40 -0.90 -0.33 11.46
CA TRP A 40 -0.10 -0.21 10.24
C TRP A 40 1.41 -0.20 10.47
N TYR A 41 1.86 0.28 11.64
CA TYR A 41 3.27 0.20 11.99
C TYR A 41 3.72 -1.23 12.23
N ASP A 42 2.88 -2.03 12.91
CA ASP A 42 3.17 -3.44 13.17
C ASP A 42 3.15 -4.25 11.88
N ASP A 43 2.13 -4.07 11.03
CA ASP A 43 2.05 -4.68 9.69
C ASP A 43 3.31 -4.36 8.86
N ALA A 44 3.75 -3.09 8.86
CA ALA A 44 4.93 -2.65 8.14
C ALA A 44 6.23 -3.22 8.72
N LYS A 45 6.30 -3.40 10.04
CA LYS A 45 7.43 -4.02 10.75
C LYS A 45 7.53 -5.52 10.46
N ASP A 46 6.40 -6.21 10.44
CA ASP A 46 6.36 -7.63 10.08
C ASP A 46 6.77 -7.85 8.62
N MET A 47 6.33 -7.00 7.71
CA MET A 47 6.80 -6.98 6.32
C MET A 47 8.31 -6.74 6.22
N GLU A 48 8.86 -5.74 6.93
CA GLU A 48 10.31 -5.46 6.96
C GLU A 48 11.09 -6.65 7.50
N LYS A 49 10.59 -7.31 8.55
CA LYS A 49 11.21 -8.49 9.15
C LYS A 49 11.20 -9.69 8.21
N GLU A 50 10.10 -9.94 7.51
CA GLU A 50 9.96 -11.10 6.63
C GLU A 50 10.70 -10.93 5.30
N TRP A 51 10.54 -9.77 4.66
CA TRP A 51 11.05 -9.55 3.30
C TRP A 51 12.32 -8.69 3.23
N GLY A 52 12.70 -8.06 4.33
CA GLY A 52 13.87 -7.17 4.40
C GLY A 52 13.70 -5.84 3.68
N THR A 53 12.52 -5.55 3.16
CA THR A 53 12.23 -4.28 2.49
C THR A 53 12.05 -3.19 3.54
N PRO A 54 12.81 -2.08 3.48
CA PRO A 54 12.66 -1.02 4.48
C PRO A 54 11.24 -0.43 4.49
N ILE A 55 10.66 -0.26 5.67
CA ILE A 55 9.31 0.30 5.86
C ILE A 55 9.07 1.53 5.00
N HIS A 56 9.99 2.49 5.03
CA HIS A 56 9.86 3.75 4.30
C HIS A 56 9.84 3.60 2.77
N VAL A 57 10.46 2.53 2.23
CA VAL A 57 10.41 2.21 0.80
C VAL A 57 9.04 1.66 0.42
N ALA A 58 8.55 0.66 1.16
CA ALA A 58 7.22 0.08 0.92
C ALA A 58 6.11 1.13 1.05
N MET A 59 6.14 1.95 2.09
CA MET A 59 5.18 3.03 2.33
C MET A 59 5.18 4.09 1.23
N ALA A 60 6.36 4.43 0.67
CA ALA A 60 6.47 5.36 -0.44
C ALA A 60 5.88 4.79 -1.74
N ILE A 61 6.04 3.49 -1.99
CA ILE A 61 5.42 2.79 -3.11
C ILE A 61 3.89 2.82 -2.95
N ILE A 62 3.33 2.40 -1.82
CA ILE A 62 1.89 2.40 -1.56
C ILE A 62 1.30 3.81 -1.70
N LYS A 63 1.98 4.83 -1.17
CA LYS A 63 1.55 6.22 -1.35
C LYS A 63 1.43 6.59 -2.83
N GLN A 64 2.42 6.26 -3.64
CA GLN A 64 2.42 6.57 -5.07
C GLN A 64 1.33 5.80 -5.82
N GLU A 65 1.08 4.53 -5.46
CA GLU A 65 0.13 3.67 -6.15
C GLU A 65 -1.34 4.05 -5.89
N SER A 66 -1.68 4.30 -4.64
CA SER A 66 -3.10 4.49 -4.25
C SER A 66 -3.38 5.75 -3.44
N SER A 67 -2.36 6.48 -3.00
CA SER A 67 -2.48 7.48 -1.93
C SER A 67 -3.16 6.88 -0.68
N PHE A 68 -2.77 5.68 -0.32
CA PHE A 68 -3.34 4.90 0.79
C PHE A 68 -4.85 4.64 0.70
N ARG A 69 -5.41 4.60 -0.51
CA ARG A 69 -6.82 4.25 -0.71
C ARG A 69 -6.96 2.74 -0.87
N HIS A 70 -7.76 2.13 0.01
CA HIS A 70 -7.99 0.69 0.03
C HIS A 70 -8.68 0.16 -1.24
N ASP A 71 -9.52 0.98 -1.86
CA ASP A 71 -10.37 0.63 -3.01
C ASP A 71 -9.90 1.25 -4.34
N ALA A 72 -8.66 1.75 -4.37
CA ALA A 72 -8.13 2.39 -5.56
C ALA A 72 -8.19 1.47 -6.79
N LYS A 73 -8.63 2.02 -7.91
CA LYS A 73 -8.79 1.33 -9.19
C LYS A 73 -8.29 2.21 -10.34
N PRO A 74 -7.72 1.63 -11.40
CA PRO A 74 -7.40 2.36 -12.61
C PRO A 74 -8.64 3.04 -13.21
N PRO A 75 -8.46 4.12 -13.99
CA PRO A 75 -9.55 4.73 -14.72
C PRO A 75 -10.23 3.72 -15.65
N LYS A 76 -11.51 3.97 -15.93
CA LYS A 76 -12.25 3.21 -16.94
C LYS A 76 -11.76 3.60 -18.32
N ASP A 77 -11.67 2.63 -19.21
CA ASP A 77 -11.53 2.85 -20.64
C ASP A 77 -12.90 3.12 -21.26
N TYR A 78 -12.94 3.93 -22.33
CA TYR A 78 -14.17 4.28 -23.02
C TYR A 78 -14.01 4.04 -24.51
N VAL A 79 -14.93 3.25 -25.11
CA VAL A 79 -15.08 3.15 -26.57
C VAL A 79 -15.91 4.34 -27.04
N LEU A 80 -15.50 4.96 -28.15
CA LEU A 80 -16.13 6.18 -28.70
C LEU A 80 -16.17 7.37 -27.71
N GLY A 81 -15.33 7.35 -26.66
CA GLY A 81 -15.23 8.42 -25.68
C GLY A 81 -16.33 8.47 -24.63
N PHE A 82 -17.39 7.64 -24.71
CA PHE A 82 -18.50 7.67 -23.77
C PHE A 82 -19.06 6.30 -23.35
N ILE A 83 -18.74 5.21 -24.04
CA ILE A 83 -19.17 3.85 -23.68
C ILE A 83 -18.08 3.23 -22.79
N PRO A 84 -18.34 2.92 -21.49
CA PRO A 84 -17.35 2.29 -20.63
C PRO A 84 -17.04 0.88 -21.14
N TRP A 85 -15.78 0.60 -21.47
CA TRP A 85 -15.31 -0.67 -22.03
C TRP A 85 -14.49 -1.53 -21.05
N GLY A 86 -14.45 -1.18 -19.80
CA GLY A 86 -13.66 -1.88 -18.78
C GLY A 86 -12.62 -0.98 -18.13
N ARG A 87 -11.54 -1.57 -17.68
CA ARG A 87 -10.41 -0.85 -17.05
C ARG A 87 -9.13 -1.17 -17.81
N VAL A 88 -8.22 -0.20 -17.85
CA VAL A 88 -6.91 -0.35 -18.52
C VAL A 88 -6.03 -1.45 -17.90
N SER A 89 -6.29 -1.86 -16.66
CA SER A 89 -5.63 -2.98 -16.00
C SER A 89 -6.46 -3.53 -14.84
N SER A 90 -6.09 -4.72 -14.33
CA SER A 90 -6.67 -5.36 -13.15
C SER A 90 -6.11 -4.82 -11.82
N ALA A 91 -5.26 -3.78 -11.84
CA ALA A 91 -4.67 -3.19 -10.64
C ALA A 91 -5.74 -2.77 -9.63
N TYR A 92 -5.55 -3.11 -8.34
CA TYR A 92 -6.54 -2.85 -7.31
C TYR A 92 -5.93 -2.68 -5.92
N GLY A 93 -6.62 -1.89 -5.08
CA GLY A 93 -6.33 -1.75 -3.66
C GLY A 93 -5.12 -0.87 -3.34
N TYR A 94 -4.60 -1.00 -2.14
CA TYR A 94 -3.48 -0.18 -1.64
C TYR A 94 -2.23 -0.27 -2.52
N ALA A 95 -1.85 -1.49 -2.90
CA ALA A 95 -0.63 -1.76 -3.65
C ALA A 95 -0.79 -1.68 -5.18
N GLN A 96 -2.02 -1.48 -5.69
CA GLN A 96 -2.33 -1.54 -7.12
C GLN A 96 -1.78 -2.81 -7.79
N ALA A 97 -1.78 -3.93 -7.03
CA ALA A 97 -1.37 -5.22 -7.55
C ALA A 97 -2.32 -5.67 -8.67
N GLN A 98 -1.75 -6.11 -9.81
CA GLN A 98 -2.50 -6.74 -10.88
C GLN A 98 -2.74 -8.22 -10.57
N ASP A 99 -3.81 -8.82 -11.15
CA ASP A 99 -4.20 -10.20 -10.88
C ASP A 99 -3.02 -11.18 -11.01
N PRO A 100 -2.24 -11.24 -12.10
CA PRO A 100 -1.17 -12.23 -12.20
C PRO A 100 -0.10 -12.08 -11.12
N ALA A 101 0.22 -10.84 -10.72
CA ALA A 101 1.24 -10.62 -9.70
C ALA A 101 0.72 -10.94 -8.28
N TRP A 102 -0.58 -10.73 -8.06
CA TRP A 102 -1.22 -11.11 -6.82
C TRP A 102 -1.37 -12.63 -6.68
N ASP A 103 -1.76 -13.31 -7.74
CA ASP A 103 -1.85 -14.77 -7.80
C ASP A 103 -0.45 -15.40 -7.56
N ASP A 104 0.61 -14.89 -8.22
CA ASP A 104 1.99 -15.31 -7.98
C ASP A 104 2.42 -15.16 -6.51
N PHE A 105 2.01 -14.07 -5.86
CA PHE A 105 2.25 -13.85 -4.44
C PHE A 105 1.54 -14.89 -3.56
N GLN A 106 0.25 -15.09 -3.79
CA GLN A 106 -0.54 -16.07 -3.05
C GLN A 106 -0.01 -17.50 -3.24
N ASP A 107 0.29 -17.88 -4.47
CA ASP A 107 0.78 -19.22 -4.81
C ASP A 107 2.17 -19.50 -4.21
N SER A 108 3.04 -18.48 -4.17
CA SER A 108 4.41 -18.65 -3.68
C SER A 108 4.55 -18.56 -2.16
N THR A 109 3.61 -17.91 -1.46
CA THR A 109 3.73 -17.61 -0.02
C THR A 109 2.61 -18.23 0.82
N GLY A 110 1.47 -18.55 0.24
CA GLY A 110 0.24 -18.89 0.96
C GLY A 110 -0.41 -17.71 1.69
N GLN A 111 0.09 -16.46 1.44
CA GLN A 111 -0.40 -15.22 2.05
C GLN A 111 -1.30 -14.45 1.08
N GLY A 112 -1.83 -13.30 1.53
CA GLY A 112 -2.59 -12.39 0.68
C GLY A 112 -4.09 -12.69 0.63
N GLY A 113 -4.81 -12.31 1.68
CA GLY A 113 -6.28 -12.44 1.72
C GLY A 113 -6.98 -11.43 0.82
N SER A 114 -6.65 -10.14 0.91
CA SER A 114 -7.34 -9.09 0.18
C SER A 114 -6.47 -7.88 -0.17
N ARG A 115 -6.49 -7.46 -1.43
CA ARG A 115 -5.82 -6.23 -1.90
C ARG A 115 -6.37 -4.94 -1.26
N THR A 116 -7.49 -5.02 -0.56
CA THR A 116 -8.09 -3.90 0.19
C THR A 116 -7.72 -3.90 1.67
N ASN A 117 -7.03 -4.93 2.16
CA ASN A 117 -6.42 -4.96 3.47
C ASN A 117 -5.00 -4.38 3.40
N PHE A 118 -4.63 -3.54 4.36
CA PHE A 118 -3.32 -2.90 4.38
C PHE A 118 -2.20 -3.90 4.66
N ASP A 119 -2.38 -4.80 5.65
CA ASP A 119 -1.45 -5.86 5.99
C ASP A 119 -1.11 -6.72 4.75
N ASP A 120 -2.11 -7.32 4.13
CA ASP A 120 -1.93 -8.13 2.91
C ASP A 120 -1.22 -7.35 1.78
N SER A 121 -1.56 -6.06 1.64
CA SER A 121 -1.01 -5.22 0.59
C SER A 121 0.44 -4.82 0.84
N ILE A 122 0.83 -4.53 2.09
CA ILE A 122 2.21 -4.18 2.40
C ILE A 122 3.11 -5.41 2.35
N MET A 123 2.60 -6.59 2.75
CA MET A 123 3.28 -7.88 2.58
C MET A 123 3.53 -8.18 1.09
N PHE A 124 2.55 -7.95 0.22
CA PHE A 124 2.75 -8.05 -1.23
C PHE A 124 3.87 -7.10 -1.73
N VAL A 125 3.90 -5.85 -1.30
CA VAL A 125 4.96 -4.90 -1.71
C VAL A 125 6.33 -5.39 -1.23
N GLY A 126 6.43 -5.89 0.00
CA GLY A 126 7.64 -6.49 0.55
C GLY A 126 8.14 -7.67 -0.28
N TRP A 127 7.25 -8.64 -0.53
CA TRP A 127 7.53 -9.79 -1.39
C TRP A 127 7.98 -9.38 -2.80
N TYR A 128 7.24 -8.46 -3.43
CA TYR A 128 7.53 -8.04 -4.81
C TYR A 128 8.90 -7.38 -4.94
N THR A 129 9.27 -6.52 -4.00
CA THR A 129 10.58 -5.85 -3.98
C THR A 129 11.71 -6.82 -3.61
N HIS A 130 11.45 -7.79 -2.71
CA HIS A 130 12.36 -8.89 -2.42
C HIS A 130 12.66 -9.73 -3.67
N GLU A 131 11.62 -10.17 -4.39
CA GLU A 131 11.77 -10.90 -5.64
C GLU A 131 12.47 -10.07 -6.73
N THR A 132 12.24 -8.77 -6.75
CA THR A 132 12.95 -7.84 -7.64
C THR A 132 14.45 -7.81 -7.32
N ARG A 133 14.82 -7.76 -6.03
CA ARG A 133 16.24 -7.91 -5.62
C ARG A 133 16.80 -9.25 -6.04
N ARG A 134 16.08 -10.34 -5.78
CA ARG A 134 16.53 -11.69 -6.11
C ARG A 134 16.78 -11.90 -7.61
N GLN A 135 15.88 -11.37 -8.46
CA GLN A 135 15.93 -11.61 -9.91
C GLN A 135 16.77 -10.59 -10.67
N LEU A 136 16.88 -9.35 -10.20
CA LEU A 136 17.49 -8.23 -10.92
C LEU A 136 18.70 -7.63 -10.18
N GLY A 137 18.98 -8.04 -8.94
CA GLY A 137 20.07 -7.49 -8.14
C GLY A 137 19.82 -6.06 -7.62
N ILE A 138 18.61 -5.53 -7.72
CA ILE A 138 18.26 -4.18 -7.27
C ILE A 138 18.20 -4.15 -5.74
N SER A 139 18.95 -3.25 -5.11
CA SER A 139 18.93 -3.10 -3.64
C SER A 139 17.53 -2.77 -3.13
N LEU A 140 17.12 -3.35 -1.99
CA LEU A 140 15.89 -3.01 -1.30
C LEU A 140 15.88 -1.55 -0.79
N TRP A 141 17.08 -0.95 -0.66
CA TRP A 141 17.29 0.44 -0.27
C TRP A 141 17.35 1.41 -1.47
N ASP A 142 17.03 0.94 -2.68
CA ASP A 142 16.98 1.75 -3.89
C ASP A 142 15.50 1.94 -4.34
N PRO A 143 14.78 2.89 -3.76
CA PRO A 143 13.37 3.09 -4.06
C PRO A 143 13.11 3.53 -5.50
N TYR A 144 14.08 4.18 -6.15
CA TYR A 144 13.96 4.60 -7.55
C TYR A 144 13.88 3.40 -8.50
N ASN A 145 14.85 2.50 -8.43
CA ASN A 145 14.88 1.33 -9.30
C ASN A 145 13.86 0.26 -8.88
N GLN A 146 13.58 0.12 -7.59
CA GLN A 146 12.51 -0.74 -7.10
C GLN A 146 11.15 -0.29 -7.68
N TYR A 147 10.86 1.01 -7.66
CA TYR A 147 9.60 1.52 -8.22
C TYR A 147 9.53 1.36 -9.74
N LEU A 148 10.62 1.58 -10.47
CA LEU A 148 10.65 1.33 -11.92
C LEU A 148 10.33 -0.14 -12.26
N ALA A 149 10.90 -1.08 -11.48
CA ALA A 149 10.64 -2.51 -11.65
C ALA A 149 9.22 -2.89 -11.21
N TYR A 150 8.69 -2.22 -10.19
CA TYR A 150 7.31 -2.40 -9.72
C TYR A 150 6.31 -2.03 -10.82
N HIS A 151 6.46 -0.85 -11.40
CA HIS A 151 5.56 -0.32 -12.43
C HIS A 151 5.66 -1.03 -13.79
N GLU A 152 6.89 -1.32 -14.26
CA GLU A 152 7.13 -1.96 -15.58
C GLU A 152 7.01 -3.48 -15.55
N GLY A 153 6.92 -4.05 -14.35
CA GLY A 153 7.21 -5.45 -14.15
C GLY A 153 8.71 -5.76 -14.29
N ARG A 154 9.20 -6.80 -13.60
CA ARG A 154 10.60 -7.23 -13.62
C ARG A 154 11.13 -7.46 -15.03
N GLY A 155 10.32 -8.07 -15.90
CA GLY A 155 10.67 -8.29 -17.31
C GLY A 155 10.81 -6.98 -18.12
N GLY A 156 9.91 -6.03 -17.91
CA GLY A 156 9.96 -4.72 -18.54
C GLY A 156 11.19 -3.92 -18.10
N TYR A 157 11.47 -3.92 -16.80
CA TYR A 157 12.67 -3.29 -16.26
C TYR A 157 13.94 -3.87 -16.87
N LYS A 158 14.08 -5.22 -16.91
CA LYS A 158 15.23 -5.90 -17.50
C LYS A 158 15.45 -5.52 -18.98
N ARG A 159 14.36 -5.32 -19.74
CA ARG A 159 14.44 -4.86 -21.13
C ARG A 159 14.68 -3.34 -21.24
N GLY A 160 14.65 -2.60 -20.17
CA GLY A 160 14.87 -1.14 -20.14
C GLY A 160 13.71 -0.34 -20.74
N THR A 161 12.48 -0.85 -20.72
CA THR A 161 11.29 -0.17 -21.34
C THR A 161 11.03 1.19 -20.71
N TYR A 162 11.31 1.36 -19.41
CA TYR A 162 11.20 2.63 -18.69
C TYR A 162 12.04 3.77 -19.27
N LYS A 163 13.17 3.46 -19.94
CA LYS A 163 14.08 4.46 -20.53
C LYS A 163 13.39 5.34 -21.57
N ARG A 164 12.32 4.83 -22.19
CA ARG A 164 11.48 5.55 -23.17
C ARG A 164 10.28 6.26 -22.53
N LYS A 165 10.18 6.25 -21.19
CA LYS A 165 9.08 6.84 -20.42
C LYS A 165 9.58 7.90 -19.44
N PRO A 166 9.93 9.13 -19.90
CA PRO A 166 10.46 10.18 -19.03
C PRO A 166 9.51 10.53 -17.86
N SER A 167 8.19 10.45 -18.10
CA SER A 167 7.17 10.66 -17.07
C SER A 167 7.27 9.64 -15.95
N LEU A 168 7.47 8.35 -16.27
CA LEU A 168 7.64 7.30 -15.27
C LEU A 168 8.93 7.51 -14.45
N MET A 169 10.04 7.88 -15.12
CA MET A 169 11.28 8.19 -14.42
C MET A 169 11.12 9.38 -13.45
N LYS A 170 10.31 10.38 -13.83
CA LYS A 170 9.97 11.50 -12.91
C LYS A 170 9.14 11.02 -11.72
N VAL A 171 8.21 10.10 -11.92
CA VAL A 171 7.43 9.48 -10.83
C VAL A 171 8.36 8.69 -9.89
N ALA A 172 9.25 7.85 -10.44
CA ALA A 172 10.21 7.08 -9.64
C ALA A 172 11.11 7.99 -8.76
N ARG A 173 11.54 9.16 -9.26
CA ARG A 173 12.26 10.16 -8.45
C ARG A 173 11.42 10.71 -7.31
N ARG A 174 10.11 10.92 -7.51
CA ARG A 174 9.21 11.33 -6.40
C ARG A 174 9.09 10.24 -5.34
N VAL A 175 8.98 8.98 -5.75
CA VAL A 175 8.97 7.84 -4.81
C VAL A 175 10.28 7.81 -4.01
N GLU A 176 11.41 7.97 -4.67
CA GLU A 176 12.72 8.06 -4.00
C GLU A 176 12.76 9.20 -2.98
N GLN A 177 12.29 10.39 -3.36
CA GLN A 177 12.25 11.54 -2.44
C GLN A 177 11.30 11.30 -1.27
N THR A 178 10.12 10.74 -1.52
CA THR A 178 9.16 10.35 -0.46
C THR A 178 9.79 9.33 0.49
N ALA A 179 10.44 8.29 -0.04
CA ALA A 179 11.10 7.28 0.78
C ALA A 179 12.21 7.90 1.65
N LYS A 180 13.02 8.82 1.13
CA LYS A 180 14.03 9.54 1.91
C LYS A 180 13.41 10.35 3.05
N THR A 181 12.35 11.10 2.76
CA THR A 181 11.60 11.88 3.77
C THR A 181 11.00 10.97 4.84
N TYR A 182 10.32 9.89 4.44
CA TYR A 182 9.74 8.91 5.33
C TYR A 182 10.79 8.22 6.20
N GLY A 183 11.94 7.86 5.63
CA GLY A 183 13.04 7.26 6.38
C GLY A 183 13.62 8.19 7.45
N TRP A 184 13.71 9.49 7.15
CA TRP A 184 14.12 10.50 8.13
C TRP A 184 13.08 10.65 9.26
N GLN A 185 11.79 10.76 8.90
CA GLN A 185 10.69 10.88 9.86
C GLN A 185 10.60 9.65 10.77
N LEU A 186 10.67 8.44 10.21
CA LEU A 186 10.59 7.20 10.97
C LEU A 186 11.69 7.10 12.05
N LYS A 187 12.89 7.61 11.77
CA LYS A 187 13.96 7.67 12.79
C LYS A 187 13.59 8.52 14.00
N GLN A 188 12.73 9.52 13.83
CA GLN A 188 12.31 10.41 14.92
C GLN A 188 11.23 9.81 15.80
N CYS A 189 10.36 8.97 15.26
CA CYS A 189 9.20 8.43 15.99
C CYS A 189 9.25 6.92 16.22
N ARG A 190 10.28 6.21 15.73
CA ARG A 190 10.37 4.74 15.82
C ARG A 190 10.22 4.25 17.25
N GLN A 191 10.94 4.85 18.19
CA GLN A 191 10.90 4.44 19.60
C GLN A 191 9.48 4.58 20.20
N GLU A 192 8.83 5.71 19.97
CA GLU A 192 7.45 5.95 20.39
C GLU A 192 6.47 4.91 19.81
N LEU A 193 6.65 4.58 18.52
CA LEU A 193 5.78 3.61 17.86
C LEU A 193 6.00 2.18 18.37
N GLU A 194 7.25 1.82 18.69
CA GLU A 194 7.58 0.53 19.29
C GLU A 194 7.05 0.41 20.73
N ASP A 195 7.17 1.45 21.53
CA ASP A 195 6.63 1.49 22.88
C ASP A 195 5.10 1.33 22.90
N ASN A 196 4.40 2.00 21.98
CA ASN A 196 2.95 1.90 21.84
C ASN A 196 2.48 0.51 21.33
N SER A 197 3.24 -0.11 20.44
CA SER A 197 2.98 -1.47 19.93
C SER A 197 3.07 -2.54 21.04
N SER A 198 4.00 -2.37 21.97
CA SER A 198 4.22 -3.34 23.07
C SER A 198 3.15 -3.35 24.16
N TRP A 199 2.21 -2.39 24.18
CA TRP A 199 1.13 -2.32 25.20
C TRP A 199 -0.10 -3.18 24.87
N PHE A 200 -0.14 -3.82 23.71
CA PHE A 200 -1.28 -4.63 23.25
C PHE A 200 -1.06 -6.15 23.33
N PHE A 201 0.02 -6.60 24.01
CA PHE A 201 0.34 -8.03 24.23
C PHE A 201 0.41 -8.38 25.71
#